data_109d5a30964ba45e488089b5f380ab54
#
_entry.id   109d5a30964ba45e488089b5f380ab54
#
_cell.length_a   1.000
_cell.length_b   1.000
_cell.length_c   1.000
_cell.angle_alpha   90.00
_cell.angle_beta   90.00
_cell.angle_gamma   90.00
#
_symmetry.space_group_name_H-M   'P 1'
#
loop_
_entity.id
_entity.type
_entity.pdbx_description
1 polymer ?
#
loop_
_entity_poly.entity_id
_entity_poly.type
_entity_poly.pdbx_seq_one_letter_code
_entity_poly.pdbx_strand_id
1 'polypeptide(L)'
;MTVSLVESEEDIVKKLVYRSFEIGKSKDLQAIQSLHYKDKRFSKFGDTPPYMRMDFNDACMYEELYFASVSDYDFKIEDLRVDLFDDTAIATFIVEHTGMLVDDYSFTGRMMNIRSRGTMVFQKKDSQWLIVHEHFSKILGGKE
;
A
#
# COMPACT_ATOMS: atom_id res chain seq x y z
N MET A 1 -6.67 -2.66 -39.68
CA MET A 1 -5.50 -2.70 -38.82
C MET A 1 -5.91 -2.77 -37.34
N THR A 2 -5.42 -3.77 -36.69
CA THR A 2 -5.73 -3.95 -35.26
C THR A 2 -4.65 -3.29 -34.44
N VAL A 3 -5.05 -2.38 -33.55
CA VAL A 3 -4.14 -1.80 -32.59
C VAL A 3 -4.16 -2.67 -31.34
N SER A 4 -3.05 -3.28 -31.03
CA SER A 4 -2.93 -4.03 -29.80
C SER A 4 -2.76 -3.05 -28.66
N LEU A 5 -3.72 -3.04 -27.75
CA LEU A 5 -3.66 -2.20 -26.55
C LEU A 5 -2.92 -2.99 -25.48
N VAL A 6 -1.59 -3.04 -25.61
CA VAL A 6 -0.76 -3.65 -24.57
C VAL A 6 -0.49 -2.60 -23.54
N GLU A 7 -0.85 -2.91 -22.31
CA GLU A 7 -0.61 -2.04 -21.17
C GLU A 7 0.89 -1.91 -20.91
N SER A 8 1.35 -0.69 -20.66
CA SER A 8 2.77 -0.48 -20.37
C SER A 8 3.11 -1.03 -18.99
N GLU A 9 4.38 -1.37 -18.80
CA GLU A 9 4.88 -1.82 -17.48
C GLU A 9 4.62 -0.75 -16.42
N GLU A 10 4.80 0.52 -16.78
CA GLU A 10 4.54 1.61 -15.86
C GLU A 10 3.09 1.61 -15.41
N ASP A 11 2.14 1.42 -16.33
CA ASP A 11 0.72 1.41 -16.00
C ASP A 11 0.36 0.21 -15.14
N ILE A 12 0.99 -0.94 -15.40
CA ILE A 12 0.78 -2.14 -14.57
C ILE A 12 1.19 -1.86 -13.12
N VAL A 13 2.36 -1.25 -12.93
CA VAL A 13 2.84 -0.93 -11.58
C VAL A 13 1.93 0.09 -10.91
N LYS A 14 1.48 1.12 -11.65
CA LYS A 14 0.55 2.10 -11.09
C LYS A 14 -0.74 1.45 -10.60
N LYS A 15 -1.27 0.51 -11.37
CA LYS A 15 -2.47 -0.22 -10.96
C LYS A 15 -2.24 -1.04 -9.69
N LEU A 16 -1.04 -1.61 -9.55
CA LEU A 16 -0.71 -2.36 -8.35
C LEU A 16 -0.62 -1.46 -7.12
N VAL A 17 -0.15 -0.22 -7.27
CA VAL A 17 -0.17 0.74 -6.18
C VAL A 17 -1.61 0.98 -5.73
N TYR A 18 -2.52 1.25 -6.65
CA TYR A 18 -3.93 1.44 -6.31
C TYR A 18 -4.53 0.19 -5.69
N ARG A 19 -4.22 -0.98 -6.25
CA ARG A 19 -4.77 -2.24 -5.74
C ARG A 19 -4.37 -2.48 -4.29
N SER A 20 -3.15 -2.11 -3.91
CA SER A 20 -2.68 -2.32 -2.55
C SER A 20 -3.53 -1.57 -1.52
N PHE A 21 -4.19 -0.48 -1.91
CA PHE A 21 -5.10 0.26 -1.04
C PHE A 21 -6.56 -0.12 -1.27
N GLU A 22 -6.93 -0.54 -2.49
CA GLU A 22 -8.29 -1.01 -2.78
C GLU A 22 -8.69 -2.18 -1.89
N ILE A 23 -7.73 -2.97 -1.45
CA ILE A 23 -7.96 -4.07 -0.51
C ILE A 23 -8.62 -3.58 0.76
N GLY A 24 -8.28 -2.37 1.22
CA GLY A 24 -8.91 -1.78 2.40
C GLY A 24 -10.38 -1.48 2.21
N LYS A 25 -10.79 -1.19 0.98
CA LYS A 25 -12.19 -0.94 0.65
C LYS A 25 -12.97 -2.24 0.45
N SER A 26 -12.41 -3.16 -0.33
CA SER A 26 -13.08 -4.42 -0.65
C SER A 26 -13.05 -5.42 0.50
N LYS A 27 -12.11 -5.26 1.43
CA LYS A 27 -11.85 -6.20 2.52
C LYS A 27 -11.42 -7.58 2.02
N ASP A 28 -10.81 -7.63 0.84
CA ASP A 28 -10.21 -8.85 0.31
C ASP A 28 -8.81 -9.02 0.92
N LEU A 29 -8.79 -9.32 2.22
CA LEU A 29 -7.56 -9.32 3.00
C LEU A 29 -6.62 -10.44 2.58
N GLN A 30 -7.14 -11.50 1.97
CA GLN A 30 -6.30 -12.61 1.49
C GLN A 30 -5.39 -12.18 0.36
N ALA A 31 -5.77 -11.13 -0.39
CA ALA A 31 -4.98 -10.65 -1.51
C ALA A 31 -3.70 -9.94 -1.06
N ILE A 32 -3.60 -9.55 0.21
CA ILE A 32 -2.42 -8.83 0.73
C ILE A 32 -1.14 -9.62 0.48
N GLN A 33 -1.14 -10.90 0.82
CA GLN A 33 0.07 -11.72 0.64
C GLN A 33 0.46 -11.85 -0.82
N SER A 34 -0.51 -11.90 -1.72
CA SER A 34 -0.24 -12.09 -3.15
C SER A 34 0.38 -10.86 -3.82
N LEU A 35 0.28 -9.69 -3.21
CA LEU A 35 0.88 -8.46 -3.73
C LEU A 35 2.34 -8.31 -3.32
N HIS A 36 2.77 -9.01 -2.29
CA HIS A 36 4.09 -8.85 -1.70
C HIS A 36 5.00 -10.02 -2.05
N TYR A 37 6.30 -9.73 -2.13
CA TYR A 37 7.30 -10.73 -2.45
C TYR A 37 7.67 -11.50 -1.19
N LYS A 38 7.31 -12.78 -1.14
CA LYS A 38 7.65 -13.62 0.01
C LYS A 38 9.11 -14.03 -0.09
N ASP A 39 9.98 -13.19 0.46
CA ASP A 39 11.42 -13.35 0.37
C ASP A 39 12.04 -12.76 1.62
N LYS A 40 13.17 -13.33 2.05
CA LYS A 40 13.86 -12.83 3.25
C LYS A 40 14.39 -11.41 3.10
N ARG A 41 14.45 -10.90 1.87
CA ARG A 41 14.89 -9.52 1.58
C ARG A 41 13.74 -8.53 1.63
N PHE A 42 12.50 -9.00 1.77
CA PHE A 42 11.37 -8.11 1.94
C PHE A 42 11.54 -7.29 3.22
N SER A 43 11.21 -6.00 3.16
CA SER A 43 11.18 -5.17 4.36
C SER A 43 10.16 -4.06 4.20
N LYS A 44 9.64 -3.61 5.34
CA LYS A 44 8.70 -2.50 5.38
C LYS A 44 8.92 -1.66 6.63
N PHE A 45 8.87 -0.34 6.45
CA PHE A 45 8.71 0.62 7.54
C PHE A 45 7.36 1.28 7.39
N GLY A 46 6.50 1.14 8.40
CA GLY A 46 5.18 1.76 8.37
C GLY A 46 5.16 3.10 9.08
N ASP A 47 4.05 3.80 8.93
CA ASP A 47 3.79 5.08 9.58
C ASP A 47 2.96 4.95 10.85
N THR A 48 2.76 3.72 11.31
CA THR A 48 2.03 3.41 12.54
C THR A 48 2.88 2.51 13.42
N PRO A 49 2.61 2.45 14.74
CA PRO A 49 3.34 1.51 15.58
C PRO A 49 3.27 0.09 15.01
N PRO A 50 4.34 -0.68 15.11
CA PRO A 50 5.49 -0.50 16.00
C PRO A 50 6.66 0.34 15.48
N TYR A 51 6.60 0.95 14.32
CA TYR A 51 7.65 1.80 13.74
C TYR A 51 9.00 1.08 13.59
N MET A 52 8.98 -0.22 13.41
CA MET A 52 10.21 -1.02 13.27
C MET A 52 10.22 -1.67 11.91
N ARG A 53 11.39 -2.17 11.52
CA ARG A 53 11.49 -2.92 10.28
C ARG A 53 10.68 -4.22 10.41
N MET A 54 9.81 -4.45 9.45
CA MET A 54 8.97 -5.64 9.41
C MET A 54 9.41 -6.54 8.26
N ASP A 55 9.40 -7.85 8.51
CA ASP A 55 9.58 -8.83 7.45
C ASP A 55 8.24 -9.09 6.74
N PHE A 56 8.25 -10.02 5.80
CA PHE A 56 7.05 -10.33 5.02
C PHE A 56 5.87 -10.72 5.90
N ASN A 57 6.10 -11.62 6.85
CA ASN A 57 5.01 -12.12 7.70
C ASN A 57 4.43 -11.01 8.57
N ASP A 58 5.29 -10.23 9.20
CA ASP A 58 4.86 -9.14 10.07
C ASP A 58 4.14 -8.05 9.27
N ALA A 59 4.69 -7.68 8.12
CA ALA A 59 4.09 -6.62 7.31
C ALA A 59 2.70 -7.02 6.84
N CYS A 60 2.52 -8.25 6.37
CA CYS A 60 1.23 -8.72 5.91
C CYS A 60 0.23 -8.81 7.06
N MET A 61 0.67 -9.27 8.22
CA MET A 61 -0.19 -9.37 9.41
C MET A 61 -0.68 -7.99 9.86
N TYR A 62 0.23 -7.03 9.98
CA TYR A 62 -0.15 -5.69 10.43
C TYR A 62 -1.03 -4.98 9.41
N GLU A 63 -0.77 -5.16 8.14
CA GLU A 63 -1.61 -4.57 7.09
C GLU A 63 -3.02 -5.17 7.11
N GLU A 64 -3.11 -6.49 7.30
CA GLU A 64 -4.39 -7.17 7.41
C GLU A 64 -5.18 -6.67 8.62
N LEU A 65 -4.52 -6.55 9.78
CA LEU A 65 -5.16 -6.01 10.98
C LEU A 65 -5.63 -4.57 10.79
N TYR A 66 -4.80 -3.76 10.15
CA TYR A 66 -5.13 -2.36 9.89
C TYR A 66 -6.40 -2.26 9.04
N PHE A 67 -6.41 -2.94 7.91
CA PHE A 67 -7.57 -2.87 7.02
C PHE A 67 -8.81 -3.52 7.61
N ALA A 68 -8.64 -4.53 8.47
CA ALA A 68 -9.78 -5.15 9.14
C ALA A 68 -10.40 -4.23 10.19
N SER A 69 -9.60 -3.34 10.78
CA SER A 69 -10.06 -2.50 11.89
C SER A 69 -10.63 -1.15 11.45
N VAL A 70 -10.52 -0.80 10.18
CA VAL A 70 -11.02 0.49 9.68
C VAL A 70 -12.32 0.27 8.92
N SER A 71 -13.39 0.92 9.37
CA SER A 71 -14.67 0.92 8.67
C SER A 71 -14.72 2.08 7.68
N ASP A 72 -15.45 1.89 6.58
CA ASP A 72 -15.65 2.92 5.56
C ASP A 72 -14.31 3.48 5.05
N TYR A 73 -13.34 2.57 4.89
CA TYR A 73 -12.02 2.96 4.41
C TYR A 73 -12.11 3.52 2.99
N ASP A 74 -11.47 4.66 2.79
CA ASP A 74 -11.26 5.24 1.47
C ASP A 74 -9.86 5.81 1.40
N PHE A 75 -9.38 6.03 0.19
CA PHE A 75 -8.04 6.56 -0.01
C PHE A 75 -8.00 7.42 -1.25
N LYS A 76 -6.99 8.27 -1.28
CA LYS A 76 -6.69 9.12 -2.43
C LYS A 76 -5.19 9.11 -2.63
N ILE A 77 -4.76 8.85 -3.86
CA ILE A 77 -3.34 8.88 -4.22
C ILE A 77 -3.07 10.13 -5.03
N GLU A 78 -2.02 10.85 -4.65
CA GLU A 78 -1.60 12.07 -5.31
C GLU A 78 -0.13 11.95 -5.70
N ASP A 79 0.23 12.61 -6.79
CA ASP A 79 1.61 12.73 -7.25
C ASP A 79 2.28 11.36 -7.42
N LEU A 80 1.57 10.44 -8.04
CA LEU A 80 2.10 9.09 -8.28
C LEU A 80 3.11 9.11 -9.41
N ARG A 81 4.31 8.66 -9.10
CA ARG A 81 5.40 8.53 -10.07
C ARG A 81 5.96 7.11 -9.99
N VAL A 82 6.15 6.50 -11.16
CA VAL A 82 6.75 5.17 -11.27
C VAL A 82 7.98 5.28 -12.16
N ASP A 83 9.11 4.82 -11.65
CA ASP A 83 10.35 4.73 -12.39
C ASP A 83 10.73 3.26 -12.55
N LEU A 84 11.05 2.87 -13.77
CA LEU A 84 11.41 1.49 -14.10
C LEU A 84 12.92 1.36 -14.25
N PHE A 85 13.49 0.33 -13.64
CA PHE A 85 14.90 -0.02 -13.72
C PHE A 85 14.99 -1.51 -14.02
N ASP A 86 14.86 -1.89 -15.28
CA ASP A 86 14.83 -3.28 -15.73
C ASP A 86 13.74 -4.07 -15.00
N ASP A 87 14.09 -4.98 -14.10
CA ASP A 87 13.13 -5.80 -13.35
C ASP A 87 12.75 -5.21 -12.01
N THR A 88 13.13 -3.96 -11.76
CA THR A 88 12.80 -3.25 -10.53
C THR A 88 12.02 -1.99 -10.88
N ALA A 89 10.99 -1.68 -10.10
CA ALA A 89 10.23 -0.45 -10.25
C ALA A 89 10.14 0.24 -8.90
N ILE A 90 10.22 1.56 -8.93
CA ILE A 90 10.05 2.36 -7.72
C ILE A 90 8.84 3.26 -7.94
N ALA A 91 7.86 3.15 -7.05
CA ALA A 91 6.69 4.02 -7.04
C ALA A 91 6.77 4.93 -5.83
N THR A 92 6.61 6.23 -6.07
CA THR A 92 6.55 7.23 -5.02
C THR A 92 5.27 8.02 -5.15
N PHE A 93 4.65 8.35 -4.02
CA PHE A 93 3.33 8.99 -4.04
C PHE A 93 3.00 9.58 -2.69
N ILE A 94 1.90 10.32 -2.65
CA ILE A 94 1.26 10.73 -1.41
C ILE A 94 -0.06 9.99 -1.35
N VAL A 95 -0.38 9.43 -0.20
CA VAL A 95 -1.65 8.75 0.02
C VAL A 95 -2.37 9.38 1.20
N GLU A 96 -3.66 9.64 1.03
CA GLU A 96 -4.53 10.09 2.11
C GLU A 96 -5.50 8.96 2.42
N HIS A 97 -5.50 8.52 3.68
CA HIS A 97 -6.41 7.49 4.15
C HIS A 97 -7.50 8.12 5.01
N THR A 98 -8.73 7.74 4.76
CA THR A 98 -9.86 8.13 5.60
C THR A 98 -10.63 6.89 6.01
N GLY A 99 -11.35 6.99 7.11
CA GLY A 99 -12.16 5.89 7.60
C GLY A 99 -12.58 6.11 9.03
N MET A 100 -13.12 5.07 9.63
CA MET A 100 -13.63 5.10 10.99
C MET A 100 -12.98 3.98 11.80
N LEU A 101 -12.34 4.36 12.90
CA LEU A 101 -11.84 3.41 13.89
C LEU A 101 -12.88 3.30 15.01
N VAL A 102 -13.28 2.07 15.32
CA VAL A 102 -14.29 1.83 16.37
C VAL A 102 -13.58 1.24 17.58
N ASP A 103 -13.84 1.85 18.75
CA ASP A 103 -13.38 1.31 20.01
C ASP A 103 -14.46 0.38 20.55
N ASP A 104 -14.16 -0.91 20.58
CA ASP A 104 -15.12 -1.93 21.01
C ASP A 104 -15.53 -1.81 22.48
N TYR A 105 -14.67 -1.22 23.32
CA TYR A 105 -14.95 -1.08 24.74
C TYR A 105 -15.89 0.09 25.03
N SER A 106 -15.71 1.19 24.35
CA SER A 106 -16.50 2.39 24.60
C SER A 106 -17.66 2.54 23.61
N PHE A 107 -17.70 1.71 22.56
CA PHE A 107 -18.66 1.82 21.47
C PHE A 107 -18.63 3.18 20.78
N THR A 108 -17.45 3.83 20.78
CA THR A 108 -17.29 5.12 20.12
C THR A 108 -16.49 4.93 18.83
N GLY A 109 -16.88 5.69 17.82
CA GLY A 109 -16.13 5.74 16.57
C GLY A 109 -15.28 6.99 16.53
N ARG A 110 -14.12 6.89 15.91
CA ARG A 110 -13.23 8.02 15.68
C ARG A 110 -12.89 8.10 14.21
N MET A 111 -13.10 9.29 13.63
CA MET A 111 -12.71 9.54 12.24
C MET A 111 -11.19 9.52 12.13
N MET A 112 -10.73 8.81 11.12
CA MET A 112 -9.31 8.74 10.79
C MET A 112 -9.08 9.53 9.51
N ASN A 113 -8.05 10.36 9.52
CA ASN A 113 -7.57 11.04 8.32
C ASN A 113 -6.05 11.12 8.43
N ILE A 114 -5.37 10.27 7.68
CA ILE A 114 -3.90 10.18 7.73
C ILE A 114 -3.37 10.43 6.33
N ARG A 115 -2.40 11.32 6.24
CA ARG A 115 -1.73 11.64 4.99
C ARG A 115 -0.26 11.25 5.11
N SER A 116 0.23 10.46 4.15
CA SER A 116 1.57 9.89 4.21
C SER A 116 2.27 9.97 2.87
N ARG A 117 3.59 10.07 2.93
CA ARG A 117 4.44 9.82 1.78
C ARG A 117 4.69 8.33 1.71
N GLY A 118 4.58 7.77 0.51
CA GLY A 118 4.78 6.35 0.31
C GLY A 118 5.84 6.07 -0.74
N THR A 119 6.62 5.04 -0.48
CA THR A 119 7.54 4.47 -1.46
C THR A 119 7.30 2.98 -1.51
N MET A 120 7.07 2.46 -2.70
CA MET A 120 6.97 1.01 -2.93
C MET A 120 8.02 0.62 -3.95
N VAL A 121 8.81 -0.40 -3.61
CA VAL A 121 9.76 -0.99 -4.54
C VAL A 121 9.20 -2.32 -4.99
N PHE A 122 9.10 -2.48 -6.30
CA PHE A 122 8.60 -3.70 -6.91
C PHE A 122 9.73 -4.45 -7.58
N GLN A 123 9.71 -5.76 -7.48
CA GLN A 123 10.62 -6.64 -8.17
C GLN A 123 9.81 -7.53 -9.09
N LYS A 124 10.22 -7.64 -10.35
CA LYS A 124 9.55 -8.52 -11.30
C LYS A 124 10.05 -9.94 -11.12
N LYS A 125 9.12 -10.85 -10.91
CA LYS A 125 9.40 -12.27 -10.75
C LYS A 125 8.38 -13.06 -11.55
N ASP A 126 8.85 -13.92 -12.44
CA ASP A 126 7.98 -14.77 -13.28
C ASP A 126 6.89 -13.93 -13.97
N SER A 127 7.31 -12.81 -14.54
CA SER A 127 6.46 -11.87 -15.27
C SER A 127 5.45 -11.12 -14.39
N GLN A 128 5.59 -11.19 -13.06
CA GLN A 128 4.72 -10.48 -12.11
C GLN A 128 5.53 -9.49 -11.30
N TRP A 129 4.95 -8.31 -11.10
CA TRP A 129 5.54 -7.29 -10.23
C TRP A 129 5.05 -7.51 -8.81
N LEU A 130 5.97 -7.69 -7.86
CA LEU A 130 5.66 -7.92 -6.45
C LEU A 130 6.37 -6.88 -5.60
N ILE A 131 5.71 -6.43 -4.55
CA ILE A 131 6.28 -5.45 -3.63
C ILE A 131 7.35 -6.12 -2.78
N VAL A 132 8.59 -5.60 -2.82
CA VAL A 132 9.71 -6.11 -2.03
C VAL A 132 10.09 -5.16 -0.91
N HIS A 133 9.71 -3.89 -1.00
CA HIS A 133 9.94 -2.91 0.06
C HIS A 133 8.87 -1.84 0.04
N GLU A 134 8.47 -1.42 1.24
CA GLU A 134 7.56 -0.29 1.41
C GLU A 134 8.08 0.60 2.53
N HIS A 135 7.87 1.90 2.36
CA HIS A 135 8.17 2.88 3.40
C HIS A 135 7.09 3.96 3.38
N PHE A 136 6.48 4.18 4.52
CA PHE A 136 5.48 5.22 4.69
C PHE A 136 5.89 6.14 5.82
N SER A 137 5.74 7.45 5.61
CA SER A 137 5.99 8.44 6.65
C SER A 137 4.85 9.45 6.67
N LYS A 138 4.32 9.73 7.85
CA LYS A 138 3.21 10.68 8.00
C LYS A 138 3.66 12.10 7.68
N ILE A 139 2.77 12.82 7.04
CA ILE A 139 2.92 14.26 6.86
C ILE A 139 2.29 14.89 8.06
N LEU A 140 3.11 15.56 8.87
CA LEU A 140 2.69 16.12 10.15
C LEU A 140 2.54 17.64 10.06
N GLY A 141 1.60 18.16 10.84
CA GLY A 141 1.46 19.59 11.09
C GLY A 141 1.08 20.40 9.87
N GLY A 142 0.75 19.75 8.81
CA GLY A 142 0.39 20.44 7.60
C GLY A 142 -1.07 20.82 7.61
N LYS A 143 -1.33 22.01 7.17
CA LYS A 143 -2.66 22.37 6.70
C LYS A 143 -2.57 22.37 5.20
N GLU A 144 -3.09 21.39 4.64
CA GLU A 144 -3.05 21.28 3.19
C GLU A 144 -4.40 21.43 2.57
#